data_f8f5203bec6503ec18cd2f35e6b69be4
#
_entry.id   f8f5203bec6503ec18cd2f35e6b69be4
#
_cell.length_a   1.000
_cell.length_b   1.000
_cell.length_c   1.000
_cell.angle_alpha   90.00
_cell.angle_beta   90.00
_cell.angle_gamma   90.00
#
_symmetry.space_group_name_H-M   'P 1'
#
loop_
_entity.id
_entity.type
_entity.pdbx_description
1 polymer ?
#
loop_
_entity_poly.entity_id
_entity_poly.type
_entity_poly.pdbx_seq_one_letter_code
_entity_poly.pdbx_strand_id
1 'polypeptide(L)'
;DKEKYVLIFDLGGGTFDVSLLSIEEGVFEVKATAGDTHLGGEDFDNRMVLYFLNEFKRKNKKDISNNERALRRLRTACERAKRTLSSSTQAHIEIDSLFEGIDFNTTITRARFEEMNMDYFKKCMEPVEKVLRDSKISKPEVNEIVLVGGSTRIPKIQSMLCDFFNGKELCKSINPDEAVAYGATVQGAILSGNNESKKFYE
;
A
#
# COMPACT_ATOMS: atom_id res chain seq x y z
N ASP A 1 32.90 -7.53 -0.40
CA ASP A 1 31.51 -7.43 0.08
C ASP A 1 30.63 -8.43 -0.65
N LYS A 2 29.73 -9.08 0.13
CA LYS A 2 28.82 -10.07 -0.45
C LYS A 2 27.68 -9.37 -1.15
N GLU A 3 27.16 -9.97 -2.20
CA GLU A 3 25.92 -9.58 -2.84
C GLU A 3 24.77 -9.58 -1.81
N LYS A 4 23.99 -8.50 -1.82
CA LYS A 4 22.87 -8.28 -0.92
C LYS A 4 21.59 -8.15 -1.73
N TYR A 5 20.53 -8.82 -1.30
CA TYR A 5 19.22 -8.74 -1.95
C TYR A 5 18.26 -7.87 -1.15
N VAL A 6 17.63 -6.94 -1.83
CA VAL A 6 16.66 -5.98 -1.25
C VAL A 6 15.35 -6.08 -1.99
N LEU A 7 14.27 -6.32 -1.25
CA LEU A 7 12.92 -6.25 -1.78
C LEU A 7 12.35 -4.85 -1.50
N ILE A 8 11.90 -4.16 -2.53
CA ILE A 8 11.20 -2.89 -2.40
C ILE A 8 9.71 -3.13 -2.62
N PHE A 9 8.92 -2.82 -1.62
CA PHE A 9 7.46 -2.93 -1.63
C PHE A 9 6.90 -1.50 -1.64
N ASP A 10 6.44 -1.05 -2.80
CA ASP A 10 5.96 0.31 -3.01
C ASP A 10 4.45 0.31 -3.24
N LEU A 11 3.70 0.66 -2.22
CA LEU A 11 2.24 0.74 -2.26
C LEU A 11 1.79 2.18 -2.04
N GLY A 12 1.56 2.88 -3.15
CA GLY A 12 1.08 4.26 -3.17
C GLY A 12 -0.44 4.37 -3.28
N GLY A 13 -0.91 5.57 -3.63
CA GLY A 13 -2.34 5.86 -3.77
C GLY A 13 -3.01 5.13 -4.92
N GLY A 14 -2.40 5.13 -6.09
CA GLY A 14 -2.98 4.59 -7.33
C GLY A 14 -2.25 3.41 -7.93
N THR A 15 -1.02 3.14 -7.52
CA THR A 15 -0.18 2.08 -8.10
C THR A 15 0.50 1.25 -7.02
N PHE A 16 0.83 0.02 -7.40
CA PHE A 16 1.55 -0.93 -6.56
C PHE A 16 2.68 -1.58 -7.35
N ASP A 17 3.90 -1.47 -6.85
CA ASP A 17 5.10 -2.01 -7.46
C ASP A 17 5.93 -2.79 -6.44
N VAL A 18 6.43 -3.94 -6.85
CA VAL A 18 7.39 -4.74 -6.08
C VAL A 18 8.62 -4.97 -6.94
N SER A 19 9.79 -4.72 -6.37
CA SER A 19 11.06 -4.89 -7.06
C SER A 19 12.03 -5.66 -6.18
N LEU A 20 12.78 -6.56 -6.79
CA LEU A 20 13.87 -7.26 -6.11
C LEU A 20 15.19 -6.82 -6.75
N LEU A 21 16.04 -6.24 -5.94
CA LEU A 21 17.34 -5.73 -6.35
C LEU A 21 18.46 -6.55 -5.74
N SER A 22 19.56 -6.66 -6.47
CA SER A 22 20.84 -7.03 -5.86
C SER A 22 21.73 -5.81 -5.74
N ILE A 23 22.52 -5.77 -4.69
CA ILE A 23 23.48 -4.71 -4.41
C ILE A 23 24.84 -5.38 -4.15
N GLU A 24 25.84 -5.03 -4.95
CA GLU A 24 27.20 -5.51 -4.80
C GLU A 24 28.16 -4.38 -5.12
N GLU A 25 29.03 -4.04 -4.18
CA GLU A 25 30.02 -2.97 -4.36
C GLU A 25 29.45 -1.62 -4.84
N GLY A 26 28.30 -1.23 -4.31
CA GLY A 26 27.61 0.02 -4.68
C GLY A 26 26.87 -0.04 -6.02
N VAL A 27 26.87 -1.19 -6.70
CA VAL A 27 26.17 -1.39 -7.96
C VAL A 27 24.84 -2.07 -7.73
N PHE A 28 23.75 -1.45 -8.21
CA PHE A 28 22.39 -1.95 -8.14
C PHE A 28 22.02 -2.69 -9.42
N GLU A 29 21.42 -3.86 -9.28
CA GLU A 29 20.89 -4.62 -10.42
C GLU A 29 19.46 -5.05 -10.12
N VAL A 30 18.51 -4.72 -11.01
CA VAL A 30 17.13 -5.16 -10.87
C VAL A 30 17.00 -6.61 -11.31
N LYS A 31 16.66 -7.50 -10.38
CA LYS A 31 16.52 -8.94 -10.65
C LYS A 31 15.14 -9.31 -11.17
N ALA A 32 14.10 -8.70 -10.62
CA ALA A 32 12.72 -8.92 -11.05
C ALA A 32 11.84 -7.76 -10.59
N THR A 33 10.78 -7.51 -11.33
CA THR A 33 9.74 -6.54 -10.98
C THR A 33 8.36 -7.16 -11.22
N ALA A 34 7.41 -6.78 -10.39
CA ALA A 34 6.01 -7.12 -10.55
C ALA A 34 5.17 -6.03 -9.91
N GLY A 35 3.87 -6.05 -10.12
CA GLY A 35 2.98 -5.06 -9.51
C GLY A 35 1.61 -5.11 -10.14
N ASP A 36 0.82 -4.11 -9.78
CA ASP A 36 -0.52 -3.90 -10.31
C ASP A 36 -0.76 -2.40 -10.45
N THR A 37 -0.94 -1.93 -11.69
CA THR A 37 -1.18 -0.52 -11.99
C THR A 37 -2.58 -0.05 -11.58
N HIS A 38 -3.46 -0.99 -11.22
CA HIS A 38 -4.84 -0.74 -10.81
C HIS A 38 -5.10 -1.06 -9.34
N LEU A 39 -4.05 -1.23 -8.54
CA LEU A 39 -4.15 -1.48 -7.11
C LEU A 39 -3.35 -0.43 -6.34
N GLY A 40 -3.99 0.17 -5.36
CA GLY A 40 -3.36 1.18 -4.50
C GLY A 40 -4.23 1.55 -3.31
N GLY A 41 -3.77 2.51 -2.52
CA GLY A 41 -4.47 2.99 -1.33
C GLY A 41 -5.86 3.55 -1.62
N GLU A 42 -6.08 4.07 -2.82
CA GLU A 42 -7.40 4.57 -3.24
C GLU A 42 -8.46 3.47 -3.27
N ASP A 43 -8.09 2.24 -3.56
CA ASP A 43 -9.02 1.10 -3.54
C ASP A 43 -9.52 0.83 -2.12
N PHE A 44 -8.66 0.98 -1.13
CA PHE A 44 -9.04 0.83 0.28
C PHE A 44 -10.00 1.94 0.71
N ASP A 45 -9.74 3.17 0.27
CA ASP A 45 -10.63 4.31 0.52
C ASP A 45 -11.99 4.10 -0.14
N ASN A 46 -12.02 3.60 -1.37
CA ASN A 46 -13.27 3.33 -2.10
C ASN A 46 -14.14 2.29 -1.38
N ARG A 47 -13.53 1.24 -0.80
CA ARG A 47 -14.26 0.26 0.01
C ARG A 47 -14.92 0.90 1.23
N MET A 48 -14.22 1.82 1.90
CA MET A 48 -14.77 2.55 3.03
C MET A 48 -15.92 3.47 2.59
N VAL A 49 -15.75 4.18 1.46
CA VAL A 49 -16.79 5.04 0.92
C VAL A 49 -18.07 4.25 0.64
N LEU A 50 -17.97 3.11 -0.03
CA LEU A 50 -19.13 2.24 -0.31
C LEU A 50 -19.79 1.73 0.98
N TYR A 51 -19.00 1.36 1.97
CA TYR A 51 -19.50 0.91 3.26
C TYR A 51 -20.34 2.02 3.94
N PHE A 52 -19.84 3.26 3.95
CA PHE A 52 -20.55 4.37 4.58
C PHE A 52 -21.71 4.91 3.73
N LEU A 53 -21.65 4.80 2.41
CA LEU A 53 -22.80 5.07 1.56
C LEU A 53 -23.98 4.16 1.94
N ASN A 54 -23.71 2.89 2.12
CA ASN A 54 -24.72 1.92 2.52
C ASN A 54 -25.22 2.18 3.93
N GLU A 55 -24.36 2.55 4.86
CA GLU A 55 -24.74 2.92 6.21
C GLU A 55 -25.64 4.14 6.25
N PHE A 56 -25.28 5.19 5.51
CA PHE A 56 -26.08 6.41 5.39
C PHE A 56 -27.47 6.12 4.82
N LYS A 57 -27.53 5.33 3.75
CA LYS A 57 -28.78 4.90 3.11
C LYS A 57 -29.66 4.10 4.06
N ARG A 58 -29.04 3.20 4.82
CA ARG A 58 -29.77 2.38 5.80
C ARG A 58 -30.37 3.24 6.92
N LYS A 59 -29.58 4.18 7.45
CA LYS A 59 -30.01 5.05 8.56
C LYS A 59 -31.01 6.13 8.15
N ASN A 60 -30.82 6.75 7.00
CA ASN A 60 -31.53 7.96 6.59
C ASN A 60 -32.49 7.74 5.41
N LYS A 61 -32.50 6.55 4.82
CA LYS A 61 -33.31 6.20 3.64
C LYS A 61 -33.07 7.10 2.43
N LYS A 62 -31.82 7.59 2.31
CA LYS A 62 -31.39 8.48 1.23
C LYS A 62 -30.11 7.98 0.60
N ASP A 63 -30.08 8.00 -0.74
CA ASP A 63 -28.92 7.59 -1.53
C ASP A 63 -28.17 8.84 -1.99
N ILE A 64 -26.90 8.95 -1.57
CA ILE A 64 -26.03 10.07 -1.94
C ILE A 64 -25.04 9.72 -3.05
N SER A 65 -25.16 8.55 -3.67
CA SER A 65 -24.22 8.06 -4.69
C SER A 65 -24.12 8.94 -5.93
N ASN A 66 -25.14 9.74 -6.22
CA ASN A 66 -25.17 10.68 -7.35
C ASN A 66 -24.83 12.12 -6.96
N ASN A 67 -24.50 12.38 -5.70
CA ASN A 67 -24.13 13.71 -5.23
C ASN A 67 -22.60 13.83 -5.12
N GLU A 68 -21.98 14.47 -6.09
CA GLU A 68 -20.52 14.60 -6.17
C GLU A 68 -19.89 15.29 -4.96
N ARG A 69 -20.55 16.34 -4.45
CA ARG A 69 -20.07 17.09 -3.29
C ARG A 69 -20.07 16.21 -2.03
N ALA A 70 -21.17 15.49 -1.79
CA ALA A 70 -21.27 14.59 -0.65
C ALA A 70 -20.24 13.47 -0.75
N LEU A 71 -20.09 12.85 -1.92
CA LEU A 71 -19.08 11.80 -2.15
C LEU A 71 -17.67 12.31 -1.89
N ARG A 72 -17.31 13.50 -2.36
CA ARG A 72 -15.99 14.08 -2.14
C ARG A 72 -15.70 14.30 -0.67
N ARG A 73 -16.68 14.83 0.06
CA ARG A 73 -16.56 15.06 1.51
C ARG A 73 -16.44 13.76 2.27
N LEU A 74 -17.21 12.75 1.90
CA LEU A 74 -17.14 11.42 2.47
C LEU A 74 -15.77 10.76 2.19
N ARG A 75 -15.28 10.85 0.96
CA ARG A 75 -13.97 10.33 0.57
C ARG A 75 -12.85 10.96 1.39
N THR A 76 -12.86 12.27 1.56
CA THR A 76 -11.87 12.99 2.38
C THR A 76 -11.89 12.50 3.82
N ALA A 77 -13.07 12.29 4.39
CA ALA A 77 -13.19 11.75 5.74
C ALA A 77 -12.68 10.30 5.84
N CYS A 78 -12.95 9.49 4.82
CA CYS A 78 -12.45 8.10 4.76
C CYS A 78 -10.92 8.05 4.66
N GLU A 79 -10.31 8.89 3.86
CA GLU A 79 -8.85 8.98 3.74
C GLU A 79 -8.18 9.34 5.08
N ARG A 80 -8.78 10.27 5.82
CA ARG A 80 -8.33 10.63 7.16
C ARG A 80 -8.48 9.48 8.15
N ALA A 81 -9.64 8.81 8.11
CA ALA A 81 -9.91 7.66 8.97
C ALA A 81 -8.92 6.52 8.70
N LYS A 82 -8.62 6.22 7.44
CA LYS A 82 -7.61 5.22 7.08
C LYS A 82 -6.26 5.54 7.71
N ARG A 83 -5.81 6.79 7.64
CA ARG A 83 -4.55 7.21 8.29
C ARG A 83 -4.59 7.04 9.80
N THR A 84 -5.71 7.40 10.42
CA THR A 84 -5.90 7.23 11.87
C THR A 84 -5.83 5.75 12.27
N LEU A 85 -6.40 4.85 11.46
CA LEU A 85 -6.40 3.41 11.72
C LEU A 85 -5.02 2.77 11.60
N SER A 86 -4.01 3.47 11.07
CA SER A 86 -2.63 2.99 11.09
C SER A 86 -1.98 3.09 12.47
N SER A 87 -2.46 3.99 13.32
CA SER A 87 -1.93 4.20 14.68
C SER A 87 -2.96 3.94 15.79
N SER A 88 -4.26 3.90 15.47
CA SER A 88 -5.35 3.69 16.42
C SER A 88 -6.22 2.53 15.97
N THR A 89 -6.87 1.89 16.94
CA THR A 89 -7.78 0.76 16.65
C THR A 89 -9.17 1.20 16.23
N GLN A 90 -9.46 2.50 16.31
CA GLN A 90 -10.75 3.08 15.98
C GLN A 90 -10.57 4.48 15.39
N ALA A 91 -11.43 4.85 14.46
CA ALA A 91 -11.49 6.18 13.89
C ALA A 91 -12.93 6.69 13.87
N HIS A 92 -13.10 8.01 14.04
CA HIS A 92 -14.39 8.68 13.98
C HIS A 92 -14.56 9.37 12.63
N ILE A 93 -15.78 9.36 12.12
CA ILE A 93 -16.18 10.12 10.95
C ILE A 93 -17.28 11.07 11.38
N GLU A 94 -17.02 12.37 11.24
CA GLU A 94 -17.94 13.45 11.56
C GLU A 94 -18.04 14.38 10.37
N ILE A 95 -19.20 14.40 9.74
CA ILE A 95 -19.45 15.27 8.58
C ILE A 95 -20.76 16.02 8.82
N ASP A 96 -20.65 17.32 9.01
CA ASP A 96 -21.83 18.18 9.18
C ASP A 96 -22.53 18.37 7.83
N SER A 97 -23.85 18.26 7.85
CA SER A 97 -24.68 18.45 6.64
C SER A 97 -24.13 17.71 5.41
N LEU A 98 -23.95 16.41 5.55
CA LEU A 98 -23.44 15.60 4.44
C LEU A 98 -24.38 15.64 3.24
N PHE A 99 -25.67 15.53 3.48
CA PHE A 99 -26.70 15.53 2.45
C PHE A 99 -28.03 16.02 3.01
N GLU A 100 -28.65 17.00 2.35
CA GLU A 100 -29.95 17.57 2.75
C GLU A 100 -30.03 17.98 4.22
N GLY A 101 -28.98 18.60 4.74
CA GLY A 101 -28.89 19.03 6.12
C GLY A 101 -28.70 17.91 7.15
N ILE A 102 -28.51 16.68 6.72
CA ILE A 102 -28.32 15.54 7.62
C ILE A 102 -26.83 15.38 7.91
N ASP A 103 -26.50 15.40 9.22
CA ASP A 103 -25.14 15.11 9.69
C ASP A 103 -24.85 13.62 9.63
N PHE A 104 -23.60 13.28 9.38
CA PHE A 104 -23.15 11.90 9.41
C PHE A 104 -22.03 11.72 10.44
N ASN A 105 -22.36 11.06 11.53
CA ASN A 105 -21.42 10.76 12.61
C ASN A 105 -21.39 9.26 12.84
N THR A 106 -20.23 8.67 12.68
CA THR A 106 -20.07 7.22 12.84
C THR A 106 -18.62 6.90 13.21
N THR A 107 -18.37 5.65 13.49
CA THR A 107 -17.05 5.13 13.83
C THR A 107 -16.74 3.91 12.98
N ILE A 108 -15.45 3.65 12.78
CA ILE A 108 -14.98 2.42 12.15
C ILE A 108 -13.80 1.88 12.96
N THR A 109 -13.75 0.57 13.12
CA THR A 109 -12.63 -0.11 13.76
C THR A 109 -11.61 -0.55 12.74
N ARG A 110 -10.34 -0.70 13.18
CA ARG A 110 -9.29 -1.28 12.36
C ARG A 110 -9.68 -2.69 11.87
N ALA A 111 -10.28 -3.50 12.74
CA ALA A 111 -10.73 -4.84 12.37
C ALA A 111 -11.74 -4.83 11.22
N ARG A 112 -12.68 -3.90 11.23
CA ARG A 112 -13.66 -3.74 10.14
C ARG A 112 -12.99 -3.28 8.83
N PHE A 113 -12.09 -2.31 8.93
CA PHE A 113 -11.31 -1.83 7.79
C PHE A 113 -10.49 -2.96 7.16
N GLU A 114 -9.83 -3.76 7.97
CA GLU A 114 -9.04 -4.90 7.50
C GLU A 114 -9.93 -5.98 6.86
N GLU A 115 -11.06 -6.29 7.47
CA GLU A 115 -12.02 -7.27 6.94
C GLU A 115 -12.52 -6.89 5.54
N MET A 116 -12.92 -5.64 5.35
CA MET A 116 -13.45 -5.18 4.05
C MET A 116 -12.39 -5.09 2.95
N ASN A 117 -11.11 -5.07 3.30
CA ASN A 117 -10.01 -4.93 2.34
C ASN A 117 -9.09 -6.17 2.28
N MET A 118 -9.43 -7.25 2.96
CA MET A 118 -8.56 -8.43 3.07
C MET A 118 -8.20 -9.04 1.72
N ASP A 119 -9.12 -9.07 0.78
CA ASP A 119 -8.88 -9.55 -0.57
C ASP A 119 -7.83 -8.70 -1.31
N TYR A 120 -7.87 -7.38 -1.15
CA TYR A 120 -6.84 -6.49 -1.69
C TYR A 120 -5.49 -6.71 -1.02
N PHE A 121 -5.46 -6.90 0.30
CA PHE A 121 -4.22 -7.15 1.02
C PHE A 121 -3.57 -8.47 0.56
N LYS A 122 -4.36 -9.49 0.34
CA LYS A 122 -3.87 -10.77 -0.20
C LYS A 122 -3.31 -10.62 -1.62
N LYS A 123 -3.96 -9.81 -2.45
CA LYS A 123 -3.46 -9.50 -3.80
C LYS A 123 -2.10 -8.78 -3.76
N CYS A 124 -1.81 -8.02 -2.72
CA CYS A 124 -0.51 -7.38 -2.57
C CYS A 124 0.63 -8.38 -2.36
N MET A 125 0.34 -9.59 -1.92
CA MET A 125 1.35 -10.63 -1.72
C MET A 125 1.72 -11.37 -3.01
N GLU A 126 0.84 -11.39 -4.00
CA GLU A 126 1.08 -12.08 -5.28
C GLU A 126 2.32 -11.55 -6.03
N PRO A 127 2.53 -10.23 -6.19
CA PRO A 127 3.75 -9.71 -6.82
C PRO A 127 5.02 -10.04 -6.03
N VAL A 128 4.95 -10.14 -4.71
CA VAL A 128 6.09 -10.55 -3.88
C VAL A 128 6.50 -11.97 -4.21
N GLU A 129 5.54 -12.89 -4.27
CA GLU A 129 5.79 -14.28 -4.68
C GLU A 129 6.35 -14.35 -6.10
N LYS A 130 5.80 -13.54 -7.00
CA LYS A 130 6.20 -13.51 -8.41
C LYS A 130 7.66 -13.07 -8.57
N VAL A 131 8.11 -12.01 -7.92
CA VAL A 131 9.51 -11.55 -8.05
C VAL A 131 10.49 -12.55 -7.49
N LEU A 132 10.14 -13.26 -6.42
CA LEU A 132 10.97 -14.32 -5.87
C LEU A 132 11.08 -15.51 -6.85
N ARG A 133 9.96 -15.91 -7.41
CA ARG A 133 9.92 -17.00 -8.41
C ARG A 133 10.70 -16.64 -9.68
N ASP A 134 10.48 -15.44 -10.22
CA ASP A 134 11.11 -14.99 -11.47
C ASP A 134 12.62 -14.80 -11.31
N SER A 135 13.07 -14.33 -10.16
CA SER A 135 14.49 -14.14 -9.85
C SER A 135 15.20 -15.43 -9.39
N LYS A 136 14.43 -16.45 -9.02
CA LYS A 136 14.93 -17.70 -8.39
C LYS A 136 15.66 -17.45 -7.07
N ILE A 137 15.30 -16.39 -6.35
CA ILE A 137 15.82 -16.03 -5.05
C ILE A 137 14.81 -16.51 -4.00
N SER A 138 15.27 -17.21 -2.98
CA SER A 138 14.41 -17.72 -1.90
C SER A 138 14.16 -16.65 -0.84
N LYS A 139 13.09 -16.82 -0.06
CA LYS A 139 12.76 -15.90 1.05
C LYS A 139 13.93 -15.67 2.01
N PRO A 140 14.66 -16.71 2.48
CA PRO A 140 15.78 -16.50 3.39
C PRO A 140 16.95 -15.70 2.79
N GLU A 141 17.08 -15.68 1.46
CA GLU A 141 18.16 -14.94 0.79
C GLU A 141 17.89 -13.44 0.74
N VAL A 142 16.63 -12.99 0.91
CA VAL A 142 16.30 -11.57 0.97
C VAL A 142 16.84 -10.98 2.27
N ASN A 143 17.75 -10.04 2.16
CA ASN A 143 18.43 -9.42 3.31
C ASN A 143 17.61 -8.30 3.92
N GLU A 144 16.96 -7.48 3.09
CA GLU A 144 16.19 -6.32 3.53
C GLU A 144 14.86 -6.22 2.77
N ILE A 145 13.85 -5.72 3.48
CA ILE A 145 12.55 -5.40 2.91
C ILE A 145 12.29 -3.92 3.16
N VAL A 146 12.17 -3.15 2.09
CA VAL A 146 12.00 -1.70 2.12
C VAL A 146 10.56 -1.36 1.80
N LEU A 147 9.90 -0.63 2.69
CA LEU A 147 8.52 -0.18 2.53
C LEU A 147 8.49 1.24 2.01
N VAL A 148 7.84 1.47 0.88
CA VAL A 148 7.66 2.78 0.25
C VAL A 148 6.18 3.01 0.01
N GLY A 149 5.75 4.26 0.15
CA GLY A 149 4.35 4.65 -0.04
C GLY A 149 3.54 4.65 1.24
N GLY A 150 2.55 5.56 1.31
CA GLY A 150 1.76 5.78 2.52
C GLY A 150 0.95 4.57 2.97
N SER A 151 0.48 3.76 2.03
CA SER A 151 -0.33 2.57 2.33
C SER A 151 0.47 1.43 2.96
N THR A 152 1.80 1.48 2.93
CA THR A 152 2.64 0.52 3.65
C THR A 152 2.62 0.72 5.16
N ARG A 153 2.05 1.83 5.64
CA ARG A 153 1.83 2.07 7.07
C ARG A 153 0.68 1.27 7.65
N ILE A 154 -0.17 0.66 6.81
CA ILE A 154 -1.28 -0.18 7.25
C ILE A 154 -0.73 -1.38 8.02
N PRO A 155 -1.09 -1.56 9.31
CA PRO A 155 -0.50 -2.61 10.14
C PRO A 155 -0.69 -4.02 9.59
N LYS A 156 -1.84 -4.30 8.98
CA LYS A 156 -2.13 -5.62 8.42
C LYS A 156 -1.21 -5.97 7.25
N ILE A 157 -0.88 -5.01 6.39
CA ILE A 157 0.07 -5.22 5.29
C ILE A 157 1.45 -5.53 5.85
N GLN A 158 1.89 -4.79 6.87
CA GLN A 158 3.18 -5.03 7.52
C GLN A 158 3.24 -6.42 8.16
N SER A 159 2.18 -6.82 8.87
CA SER A 159 2.15 -8.14 9.51
C SER A 159 2.13 -9.27 8.48
N MET A 160 1.41 -9.12 7.38
CA MET A 160 1.38 -10.12 6.31
C MET A 160 2.74 -10.28 5.63
N LEU A 161 3.44 -9.18 5.37
CA LEU A 161 4.81 -9.22 4.83
C LEU A 161 5.78 -9.88 5.81
N CYS A 162 5.72 -9.51 7.08
CA CYS A 162 6.54 -10.10 8.13
C CYS A 162 6.32 -11.61 8.20
N ASP A 163 5.08 -12.06 8.24
CA ASP A 163 4.72 -13.49 8.28
C ASP A 163 5.17 -14.21 7.00
N PHE A 164 5.01 -13.58 5.85
CA PHE A 164 5.46 -14.15 4.58
C PHE A 164 6.98 -14.44 4.59
N PHE A 165 7.77 -13.57 5.19
CA PHE A 165 9.22 -13.72 5.33
C PHE A 165 9.64 -14.39 6.64
N ASN A 166 8.75 -15.17 7.25
CA ASN A 166 9.00 -15.98 8.46
C ASN A 166 9.48 -15.16 9.68
N GLY A 167 8.87 -13.98 9.87
CA GLY A 167 9.15 -13.10 11.00
C GLY A 167 10.32 -12.14 10.79
N LYS A 168 10.79 -11.98 9.56
CA LYS A 168 11.86 -11.03 9.25
C LYS A 168 11.42 -9.60 9.57
N GLU A 169 12.29 -8.86 10.23
CA GLU A 169 12.06 -7.44 10.54
C GLU A 169 12.02 -6.61 9.25
N LEU A 170 11.01 -5.75 9.15
CA LEU A 170 10.85 -4.84 8.03
C LEU A 170 11.64 -3.55 8.29
N CYS A 171 12.29 -3.02 7.27
CA CYS A 171 13.04 -1.77 7.36
C CYS A 171 12.08 -0.59 7.37
N LYS A 172 11.48 -0.31 8.53
CA LYS A 172 10.53 0.82 8.71
C LYS A 172 11.23 2.16 8.87
N SER A 173 12.48 2.15 9.34
CA SER A 173 13.26 3.33 9.71
C SER A 173 14.36 3.65 8.70
N ILE A 174 14.12 3.42 7.43
CA ILE A 174 15.07 3.81 6.40
C ILE A 174 15.14 5.32 6.37
N ASN A 175 16.37 5.83 6.29
CA ASN A 175 16.61 7.22 6.01
C ASN A 175 15.76 7.63 4.81
N PRO A 176 14.92 8.68 4.90
CA PRO A 176 14.10 9.12 3.79
C PRO A 176 14.87 9.32 2.48
N ASP A 177 16.12 9.75 2.57
CA ASP A 177 16.99 9.95 1.39
C ASP A 177 17.34 8.62 0.72
N GLU A 178 17.60 7.56 1.49
CA GLU A 178 17.84 6.21 0.95
C GLU A 178 16.58 5.63 0.31
N ALA A 179 15.43 5.79 0.95
CA ALA A 179 14.16 5.33 0.39
C ALA A 179 13.85 6.03 -0.95
N VAL A 180 14.12 7.32 -1.06
CA VAL A 180 13.96 8.09 -2.31
C VAL A 180 14.96 7.60 -3.36
N ALA A 181 16.22 7.34 -2.99
CA ALA A 181 17.23 6.83 -3.90
C ALA A 181 16.85 5.46 -4.48
N TYR A 182 16.38 4.52 -3.66
CA TYR A 182 15.85 3.22 -4.10
C TYR A 182 14.66 3.39 -5.05
N GLY A 183 13.70 4.23 -4.68
CA GLY A 183 12.53 4.51 -5.50
C GLY A 183 12.88 5.13 -6.85
N ALA A 184 13.78 6.08 -6.89
CA ALA A 184 14.27 6.71 -8.11
C ALA A 184 15.02 5.70 -9.01
N THR A 185 15.85 4.83 -8.42
CA THR A 185 16.58 3.78 -9.15
C THR A 185 15.60 2.81 -9.83
N VAL A 186 14.56 2.36 -9.11
CA VAL A 186 13.53 1.46 -9.64
C VAL A 186 12.74 2.15 -10.75
N GLN A 187 12.29 3.38 -10.56
CA GLN A 187 11.58 4.13 -11.58
C GLN A 187 12.43 4.37 -12.82
N GLY A 188 13.71 4.69 -12.66
CA GLY A 188 14.65 4.82 -13.75
C GLY A 188 14.76 3.54 -14.56
N ALA A 189 14.82 2.38 -13.91
CA ALA A 189 14.87 1.07 -14.57
C ALA A 189 13.58 0.77 -15.34
N ILE A 190 12.42 1.10 -14.78
CA ILE A 190 11.11 0.90 -15.42
C ILE A 190 10.95 1.81 -16.63
N LEU A 191 11.28 3.10 -16.51
CA LEU A 191 11.16 4.09 -17.59
C LEU A 191 12.10 3.82 -18.76
N SER A 192 13.25 3.20 -18.52
CA SER A 192 14.19 2.84 -19.58
C SER A 192 13.73 1.66 -20.45
N GLY A 193 12.59 1.02 -20.09
CA GLY A 193 11.96 -0.04 -20.88
C GLY A 193 12.77 -1.33 -20.99
N ASN A 194 13.81 -1.47 -20.20
CA ASN A 194 14.67 -2.64 -20.25
C ASN A 194 14.27 -3.66 -19.20
N ASN A 195 13.74 -4.77 -19.67
CA ASN A 195 13.54 -5.99 -18.87
C ASN A 195 14.85 -6.75 -18.61
N GLU A 196 15.96 -6.24 -19.15
CA GLU A 196 17.27 -6.82 -18.88
C GLU A 196 17.90 -6.16 -17.66
N SER A 197 18.57 -6.97 -16.87
CA SER A 197 19.28 -6.53 -15.68
C SER A 197 20.25 -5.39 -16.02
N LYS A 198 19.90 -4.17 -15.64
CA LYS A 198 20.79 -3.02 -15.74
C LYS A 198 21.49 -2.79 -14.43
N LYS A 199 22.79 -2.61 -14.52
CA LYS A 199 23.61 -2.18 -13.39
C LYS A 199 23.54 -0.65 -13.32
N PHE A 200 23.19 -0.15 -12.15
CA PHE A 200 23.18 1.28 -11.86
C PHE A 200 24.33 1.58 -10.93
N TYR A 201 25.05 2.64 -11.22
CA TYR A 201 26.11 3.18 -10.38
C TYR A 201 25.57 4.37 -9.62
N GLU A 202 25.90 4.47 -8.33
CA GLU A 202 25.69 5.69 -7.55
C GLU A 202 26.59 6.81 -8.05
#